data_49fb16a24677b150567b6d5fcd0bc602
#
_entry.id   49fb16a24677b150567b6d5fcd0bc602
#
_cell.length_a   1.000
_cell.length_b   1.000
_cell.length_c   1.000
_cell.angle_alpha   90.00
_cell.angle_beta   90.00
_cell.angle_gamma   90.00
#
_symmetry.space_group_name_H-M   'P 1'
#
loop_
_entity.id
_entity.type
_entity.pdbx_description
1 polymer ?
#
loop_
_entity_poly.entity_id
_entity_poly.type
_entity_poly.pdbx_seq_one_letter_code
_entity_poly.pdbx_strand_id
1 'polypeptide(L)'
;MAKKSEDRRRSILNAALDEFEAKGFSAALVEDIAHRAGVSKGTIYGYFKGKEALLLGLAEEVAVLIQKEFDQPSEHASLPLIERLWRTEAGLLADNGHGRLARILRVVWSEGLHRPELTRPIYENF
;
A
#
# COMPACT_ATOMS: atom_id res chain seq x y z
N MET A 1 -19.18 -13.72 -4.32
CA MET A 1 -19.22 -12.46 -5.10
C MET A 1 -18.32 -11.40 -4.51
N ALA A 2 -18.59 -10.92 -3.27
CA ALA A 2 -17.74 -9.94 -2.61
C ALA A 2 -16.28 -10.40 -2.46
N LYS A 3 -16.07 -11.66 -2.09
CA LYS A 3 -14.75 -12.26 -1.93
C LYS A 3 -13.95 -12.25 -3.23
N LYS A 4 -14.60 -12.58 -4.36
CA LYS A 4 -13.95 -12.60 -5.67
C LYS A 4 -13.56 -11.19 -6.12
N SER A 5 -14.39 -10.20 -5.85
CA SER A 5 -14.13 -8.80 -6.13
C SER A 5 -12.96 -8.27 -5.27
N GLU A 6 -12.92 -8.63 -3.99
CA GLU A 6 -11.83 -8.25 -3.09
C GLU A 6 -10.52 -8.91 -3.50
N ASP A 7 -10.55 -10.17 -3.91
CA ASP A 7 -9.35 -10.88 -4.39
C ASP A 7 -8.80 -10.21 -5.64
N ARG A 8 -9.67 -9.76 -6.54
CA ARG A 8 -9.27 -9.04 -7.75
C ARG A 8 -8.69 -7.66 -7.41
N ARG A 9 -9.35 -6.94 -6.51
CA ARG A 9 -8.85 -5.66 -6.03
C ARG A 9 -7.44 -5.80 -5.45
N ARG A 10 -7.24 -6.82 -4.63
CA ARG A 10 -5.94 -7.11 -4.02
C ARG A 10 -4.89 -7.47 -5.07
N SER A 11 -5.26 -8.26 -6.07
CA SER A 11 -4.37 -8.62 -7.18
C SER A 11 -3.92 -7.38 -7.96
N ILE A 12 -4.82 -6.44 -8.18
CA ILE A 12 -4.51 -5.16 -8.84
C ILE A 12 -3.55 -4.34 -7.99
N LEU A 13 -3.77 -4.26 -6.69
CA LEU A 13 -2.87 -3.53 -5.78
C LEU A 13 -1.49 -4.17 -5.72
N ASN A 14 -1.41 -5.50 -5.76
CA ASN A 14 -0.13 -6.20 -5.81
C ASN A 14 0.64 -5.85 -7.09
N ALA A 15 -0.06 -5.85 -8.21
CA ALA A 15 0.54 -5.48 -9.50
C ALA A 15 0.99 -4.03 -9.53
N ALA A 16 0.20 -3.13 -8.92
CA ALA A 16 0.55 -1.72 -8.81
C ALA A 16 1.81 -1.53 -7.97
N LEU A 17 1.92 -2.24 -6.85
CA LEU A 17 3.11 -2.17 -6.00
C LEU A 17 4.35 -2.62 -6.76
N ASP A 18 4.26 -3.73 -7.49
CA ASP A 18 5.37 -4.24 -8.30
C ASP A 18 5.79 -3.22 -9.37
N GLU A 19 4.84 -2.61 -10.03
CA GLU A 19 5.10 -1.62 -11.08
C GLU A 19 5.73 -0.34 -10.50
N PHE A 20 5.20 0.15 -9.38
CA PHE A 20 5.74 1.33 -8.71
C PHE A 20 7.17 1.10 -8.22
N GLU A 21 7.46 -0.09 -7.71
CA GLU A 21 8.82 -0.43 -7.29
C GLU A 21 9.78 -0.53 -8.48
N ALA A 22 9.32 -1.11 -9.59
CA ALA A 22 10.15 -1.33 -10.76
C ALA A 22 10.49 -0.03 -11.50
N LYS A 23 9.53 0.89 -11.61
CA LYS A 23 9.65 2.07 -12.47
C LYS A 23 9.54 3.40 -11.74
N GLY A 24 9.12 3.39 -10.47
CA GLY A 24 8.72 4.59 -9.77
C GLY A 24 7.29 4.99 -10.15
N PHE A 25 6.67 5.80 -9.30
CA PHE A 25 5.27 6.20 -9.50
C PHE A 25 5.06 6.97 -10.81
N SER A 26 5.93 7.93 -11.09
CA SER A 26 5.75 8.82 -12.26
C SER A 26 5.83 8.06 -13.59
N ALA A 27 6.73 7.08 -13.70
CA ALA A 27 6.91 6.31 -14.93
C ALA A 27 5.97 5.11 -15.03
N ALA A 28 5.31 4.71 -13.94
CA ALA A 28 4.40 3.58 -13.93
C ALA A 28 3.19 3.86 -14.82
N LEU A 29 2.77 2.84 -15.56
CA LEU A 29 1.63 2.93 -16.47
C LEU A 29 0.52 1.97 -16.05
N VAL A 30 -0.72 2.43 -16.10
CA VAL A 30 -1.90 1.60 -15.80
C VAL A 30 -1.96 0.38 -16.72
N GLU A 31 -1.56 0.53 -17.98
CA GLU A 31 -1.46 -0.59 -18.93
C GLU A 31 -0.55 -1.70 -18.42
N ASP A 32 0.60 -1.34 -17.91
CA ASP A 32 1.57 -2.30 -17.39
C ASP A 32 1.09 -2.95 -16.10
N ILE A 33 0.39 -2.19 -15.27
CA ILE A 33 -0.25 -2.73 -14.07
C ILE A 33 -1.31 -3.76 -14.46
N ALA A 34 -2.15 -3.44 -15.46
CA ALA A 34 -3.15 -4.37 -15.98
C ALA A 34 -2.52 -5.66 -16.47
N HIS A 35 -1.44 -5.54 -17.23
CA HIS A 35 -0.71 -6.69 -17.75
C HIS A 35 -0.18 -7.57 -16.62
N ARG A 36 0.44 -6.97 -15.60
CA ARG A 36 0.95 -7.71 -14.43
C ARG A 36 -0.17 -8.40 -13.64
N ALA A 37 -1.33 -7.77 -13.56
CA ALA A 37 -2.49 -8.32 -12.85
C ALA A 37 -3.27 -9.35 -13.67
N GLY A 38 -2.98 -9.49 -14.97
CA GLY A 38 -3.69 -10.40 -15.86
C GLY A 38 -5.12 -9.95 -16.16
N VAL A 39 -5.36 -8.64 -16.18
CA VAL A 39 -6.69 -8.07 -16.43
C VAL A 39 -6.59 -6.99 -17.52
N SER A 40 -7.75 -6.55 -18.02
CA SER A 40 -7.80 -5.43 -18.94
C SER A 40 -7.62 -4.11 -18.21
N LYS A 41 -7.19 -3.08 -18.94
CA LYS A 41 -7.12 -1.71 -18.44
C LYS A 41 -8.48 -1.24 -17.93
N GLY A 42 -9.56 -1.57 -18.66
CA GLY A 42 -10.93 -1.26 -18.24
C GLY A 42 -11.29 -1.89 -16.90
N THR A 43 -10.80 -3.11 -16.63
CA THR A 43 -11.02 -3.75 -15.34
C THR A 43 -10.39 -2.94 -14.22
N ILE A 44 -9.18 -2.43 -14.42
CA ILE A 44 -8.53 -1.58 -13.42
C ILE A 44 -9.37 -0.33 -13.15
N TYR A 45 -9.83 0.35 -14.20
CA TYR A 45 -10.66 1.55 -14.03
C TYR A 45 -12.02 1.28 -13.39
N GLY A 46 -12.46 0.03 -13.37
CA GLY A 46 -13.64 -0.37 -12.61
C GLY A 46 -13.42 -0.39 -11.09
N TYR A 47 -12.16 -0.49 -10.65
CA TYR A 47 -11.80 -0.52 -9.22
C TYR A 47 -11.13 0.76 -8.75
N PHE A 48 -10.31 1.37 -9.58
CA PHE A 48 -9.50 2.55 -9.23
C PHE A 48 -9.53 3.56 -10.37
N LYS A 49 -9.61 4.84 -10.04
CA LYS A 49 -9.70 5.91 -11.04
C LYS A 49 -8.39 6.15 -11.80
N GLY A 50 -7.26 5.75 -11.25
CA GLY A 50 -5.97 5.94 -11.86
C GLY A 50 -4.84 5.61 -10.89
N LYS A 51 -3.62 6.02 -11.23
CA LYS A 51 -2.42 5.72 -10.44
C LYS A 51 -2.50 6.26 -9.01
N GLU A 52 -3.02 7.47 -8.85
CA GLU A 52 -3.15 8.11 -7.55
C GLU A 52 -4.07 7.31 -6.63
N ALA A 53 -5.17 6.80 -7.18
CA ALA A 53 -6.11 5.96 -6.43
C ALA A 53 -5.46 4.63 -6.03
N LEU A 54 -4.62 4.07 -6.88
CA LEU A 54 -3.85 2.86 -6.58
C LEU A 54 -2.86 3.10 -5.45
N LEU A 55 -2.14 4.21 -5.48
CA LEU A 55 -1.21 4.59 -4.42
C LEU A 55 -1.94 4.78 -3.09
N LEU A 56 -3.09 5.46 -3.12
CA LEU A 56 -3.92 5.64 -1.93
C LEU A 56 -4.43 4.30 -1.39
N GLY A 57 -4.81 3.38 -2.27
CA GLY A 57 -5.23 2.04 -1.86
C GLY A 57 -4.12 1.29 -1.11
N LEU A 58 -2.89 1.41 -1.57
CA LEU A 58 -1.74 0.83 -0.88
C LEU A 58 -1.50 1.53 0.47
N ALA A 59 -1.60 2.84 0.51
CA ALA A 59 -1.44 3.60 1.74
C ALA A 59 -2.52 3.26 2.77
N GLU A 60 -3.74 3.00 2.33
CA GLU A 60 -4.83 2.57 3.22
C GLU A 60 -4.53 1.24 3.90
N GLU A 61 -3.83 0.32 3.23
CA GLU A 61 -3.39 -0.92 3.87
C GLU A 61 -2.48 -0.65 5.06
N VAL A 62 -1.54 0.28 4.91
CA VAL A 62 -0.66 0.70 6.01
C VAL A 62 -1.48 1.31 7.14
N ALA A 63 -2.43 2.16 6.80
CA ALA A 63 -3.31 2.82 7.76
C ALA A 63 -4.09 1.80 8.59
N VAL A 64 -4.63 0.78 7.94
CA VAL A 64 -5.38 -0.29 8.62
C VAL A 64 -4.47 -1.07 9.58
N LEU A 65 -3.23 -1.36 9.18
CA LEU A 65 -2.28 -2.05 10.04
C LEU A 65 -1.91 -1.22 11.26
N ILE A 66 -1.70 0.09 11.08
CA ILE A 66 -1.42 1.01 12.17
C ILE A 66 -2.61 1.05 13.15
N GLN A 67 -3.82 1.16 12.62
CA GLN A 67 -5.03 1.21 13.43
C GLN A 67 -5.20 -0.06 14.26
N LYS A 68 -4.97 -1.22 13.65
CA LYS A 68 -5.03 -2.50 14.36
C LYS A 68 -4.03 -2.56 15.51
N GLU A 69 -2.84 -2.03 15.30
CA GLU A 69 -1.80 -2.02 16.34
C GLU A 69 -2.22 -1.16 17.54
N PHE A 70 -2.91 -0.05 17.30
CA PHE A 70 -3.44 0.79 18.39
C PHE A 70 -4.63 0.17 19.10
N ASP A 71 -5.50 -0.52 18.37
CA ASP A 71 -6.75 -1.04 18.91
C ASP A 71 -6.60 -2.32 19.71
N GLN A 72 -5.50 -3.06 19.52
CA GLN A 72 -5.28 -4.31 20.24
C GLN A 72 -4.49 -4.11 21.51
N PRO A 73 -4.93 -4.70 22.64
CA PRO A 73 -4.09 -4.77 23.83
C PRO A 73 -2.86 -5.59 23.46
N SER A 74 -1.70 -4.99 23.60
CA SER A 74 -0.44 -5.62 23.25
C SER A 74 0.49 -5.53 24.44
N GLU A 75 1.31 -6.55 24.65
CA GLU A 75 2.40 -6.49 25.59
C GLU A 75 3.42 -5.41 25.22
N HIS A 76 3.33 -4.91 23.99
CA HIS A 76 4.18 -3.84 23.49
C HIS A 76 3.50 -2.47 23.50
N ALA A 77 2.34 -2.35 24.17
CA ALA A 77 1.55 -1.11 24.19
C ALA A 77 2.32 0.10 24.73
N SER A 78 3.31 -0.12 25.58
CA SER A 78 4.15 0.95 26.14
C SER A 78 5.28 1.38 25.23
N LEU A 79 5.53 0.66 24.13
CA LEU A 79 6.60 0.97 23.21
C LEU A 79 6.16 2.06 22.23
N PRO A 80 7.11 2.87 21.71
CA PRO A 80 6.83 3.79 20.64
C PRO A 80 6.22 3.09 19.42
N LEU A 81 5.35 3.77 18.69
CA LEU A 81 4.66 3.19 17.54
C LEU A 81 5.63 2.56 16.54
N ILE A 82 6.75 3.22 16.28
CA ILE A 82 7.73 2.71 15.33
C ILE A 82 8.28 1.34 15.75
N GLU A 83 8.57 1.14 17.03
CA GLU A 83 9.02 -0.16 17.52
C GLU A 83 7.94 -1.22 17.46
N ARG A 84 6.69 -0.83 17.72
CA ARG A 84 5.54 -1.73 17.63
C ARG A 84 5.38 -2.25 16.21
N LEU A 85 5.48 -1.35 15.23
CA LEU A 85 5.41 -1.70 13.81
C LEU A 85 6.56 -2.61 13.38
N TRP A 86 7.77 -2.39 13.92
CA TRP A 86 8.91 -3.25 13.63
C TRP A 86 8.71 -4.69 14.11
N ARG A 87 7.98 -4.86 15.20
CA ARG A 87 7.81 -6.16 15.86
C ARG A 87 6.62 -6.98 15.34
N THR A 88 5.76 -6.41 14.48
CA THR A 88 4.63 -7.15 13.91
C THR A 88 5.10 -8.10 12.83
N GLU A 89 4.34 -9.19 12.61
CA GLU A 89 4.65 -10.15 11.53
C GLU A 89 4.61 -9.49 10.14
N ALA A 90 3.72 -8.52 9.96
CA ALA A 90 3.65 -7.75 8.73
C ALA A 90 4.56 -6.52 8.76
N GLY A 91 5.35 -6.38 9.82
CA GLY A 91 6.10 -5.17 10.11
C GLY A 91 7.31 -4.94 9.23
N LEU A 92 8.05 -3.89 9.60
CA LEU A 92 9.17 -3.39 8.79
C LEU A 92 10.33 -4.39 8.69
N LEU A 93 10.47 -5.28 9.68
CA LEU A 93 11.52 -6.30 9.69
C LEU A 93 11.10 -7.61 9.00
N ALA A 94 9.82 -7.75 8.64
CA ALA A 94 9.36 -8.95 7.95
C ALA A 94 10.17 -9.17 6.67
N ASP A 95 10.59 -10.41 6.46
CA ASP A 95 11.37 -10.80 5.28
C ASP A 95 12.58 -9.89 5.03
N ASN A 96 13.32 -9.57 6.11
CA ASN A 96 14.52 -8.73 6.06
C ASN A 96 14.27 -7.35 5.41
N GLY A 97 13.11 -6.76 5.67
CA GLY A 97 12.73 -5.46 5.09
C GLY A 97 12.14 -5.55 3.70
N HIS A 98 11.89 -6.75 3.21
CA HIS A 98 11.24 -6.97 1.90
C HIS A 98 9.76 -7.32 2.03
N GLY A 99 9.22 -7.33 3.25
CA GLY A 99 7.81 -7.56 3.51
C GLY A 99 6.94 -6.47 2.90
N ARG A 100 5.65 -6.79 2.74
CA ARG A 100 4.69 -5.91 2.05
C ARG A 100 4.62 -4.50 2.66
N LEU A 101 4.58 -4.40 3.99
CA LEU A 101 4.51 -3.10 4.66
C LEU A 101 5.71 -2.22 4.31
N ALA A 102 6.93 -2.78 4.38
CA ALA A 102 8.14 -2.05 4.06
C ALA A 102 8.16 -1.60 2.59
N ARG A 103 7.71 -2.46 1.68
CA ARG A 103 7.62 -2.16 0.26
C ARG A 103 6.67 -0.99 -0.01
N ILE A 104 5.48 -1.04 0.59
CA ILE A 104 4.48 0.03 0.45
C ILE A 104 5.02 1.33 1.02
N LEU A 105 5.62 1.29 2.21
CA LEU A 105 6.16 2.49 2.85
C LEU A 105 7.25 3.14 2.01
N ARG A 106 8.12 2.35 1.38
CA ARG A 106 9.16 2.91 0.51
C ARG A 106 8.56 3.65 -0.68
N VAL A 107 7.54 3.07 -1.31
CA VAL A 107 6.87 3.71 -2.46
C VAL A 107 6.14 4.98 -2.04
N VAL A 108 5.34 4.91 -0.99
CA VAL A 108 4.56 6.06 -0.48
C VAL A 108 5.49 7.17 0.00
N TRP A 109 6.53 6.83 0.72
CA TRP A 109 7.49 7.80 1.24
C TRP A 109 8.23 8.51 0.11
N SER A 110 8.73 7.74 -0.86
CA SER A 110 9.43 8.28 -2.01
C SER A 110 8.57 9.27 -2.79
N GLU A 111 7.32 8.92 -3.06
CA GLU A 111 6.41 9.80 -3.78
C GLU A 111 5.99 11.00 -2.94
N GLY A 112 5.84 10.81 -1.63
CA GLY A 112 5.49 11.89 -0.70
C GLY A 112 6.51 13.01 -0.64
N LEU A 113 7.80 12.69 -0.85
CA LEU A 113 8.86 13.69 -0.92
C LEU A 113 8.75 14.57 -2.17
N HIS A 114 8.22 14.01 -3.26
CA HIS A 114 8.09 14.72 -4.54
C HIS A 114 6.71 15.36 -4.72
N ARG A 115 5.68 14.77 -4.14
CA ARG A 115 4.29 15.20 -4.29
C ARG A 115 3.55 15.13 -2.96
N PRO A 116 3.79 16.10 -2.06
CA PRO A 116 3.14 16.09 -0.74
C PRO A 116 1.62 16.06 -0.82
N GLU A 117 1.03 16.62 -1.88
CA GLU A 117 -0.42 16.66 -2.08
C GLU A 117 -1.05 15.27 -2.23
N LEU A 118 -0.30 14.30 -2.71
CA LEU A 118 -0.80 12.93 -2.83
C LEU A 118 -0.81 12.19 -1.49
N THR A 119 0.10 12.54 -0.61
CA THR A 119 0.22 11.87 0.69
C THR A 119 -0.48 12.62 1.81
N ARG A 120 -0.80 13.90 1.62
CA ARG A 120 -1.48 14.71 2.63
C ARG A 120 -2.77 14.09 3.16
N PRO A 121 -3.68 13.55 2.31
CA PRO A 121 -4.90 12.92 2.82
C PRO A 121 -4.63 11.75 3.78
N ILE A 122 -3.49 11.08 3.63
CA ILE A 122 -3.10 9.98 4.50
C ILE A 122 -2.82 10.50 5.91
N TYR A 123 -2.09 11.62 6.01
CA TYR A 123 -1.74 12.22 7.30
C TYR A 123 -2.92 12.91 7.98
N GLU A 124 -3.79 13.52 7.20
CA GLU A 124 -4.93 14.27 7.75
C GLU A 124 -6.02 13.38 8.32
N ASN A 125 -6.07 12.11 7.92
CA ASN A 125 -7.05 11.15 8.41
C ASN A 125 -6.57 10.35 9.63
N PHE A 126 -5.42 10.72 10.21
CA PHE A 126 -4.85 10.03 11.38
C PHE A 126 -4.57 10.97 12.55
#